data_f34c49cbd5e4dc5e7612a33f983618aa
#
_entry.id   f34c49cbd5e4dc5e7612a33f983618aa
#
_cell.length_a   1.000
_cell.length_b   1.000
_cell.length_c   1.000
_cell.angle_alpha   90.00
_cell.angle_beta   90.00
_cell.angle_gamma   90.00
#
_symmetry.space_group_name_H-M   'P 1'
#
loop_
_entity.id
_entity.type
_entity.pdbx_description
1 polymer ?
#
loop_
_entity_poly.entity_id
_entity_poly.type
_entity_poly.pdbx_seq_one_letter_code
_entity_poly.pdbx_strand_id
1 'polypeptide(L)'
;MSSEGAYVRGWKGAVGAAGMALLLAGCGGDASAPEAELLGKDTGIRYTKSQVPTVRNMTCDRKRGSVRYGLNAHKDESLPEHKGEKDSEDYVCYGPDRITLAAGGRTVTAPHIAAEYDLYGAVPDPLKTVRTVYTESLAEDDERTMVGEAETVTTKTAAITCQKNVFETFPMTTCLWANHGAVGAVDFYPPAGRHPEIAEAVARTKELIATGLVEGSGNP
;
A
#
# COMPACT_ATOMS: atom_id res chain seq x y z
N MET A 1 6.66 -22.99 -55.84
CA MET A 1 8.10 -23.01 -56.19
C MET A 1 8.85 -23.28 -54.92
N SER A 2 9.38 -24.45 -54.85
CA SER A 2 10.14 -25.08 -53.78
C SER A 2 11.57 -24.57 -53.71
N SER A 3 12.19 -24.61 -52.52
CA SER A 3 13.55 -25.02 -52.21
C SER A 3 13.75 -24.92 -50.71
N GLU A 4 13.74 -25.91 -49.96
CA GLU A 4 14.65 -26.98 -49.56
C GLU A 4 16.13 -26.54 -49.34
N GLY A 5 16.60 -26.87 -48.13
CA GLY A 5 17.96 -27.32 -47.86
C GLY A 5 18.81 -26.38 -47.01
N ALA A 6 19.14 -26.71 -45.79
CA ALA A 6 20.29 -27.53 -45.51
C ALA A 6 20.52 -27.74 -44.00
N TYR A 7 20.71 -28.97 -43.74
CA TYR A 7 21.13 -29.63 -42.48
C TYR A 7 22.66 -29.49 -42.33
N VAL A 8 23.17 -29.01 -41.19
CA VAL A 8 24.57 -29.27 -40.81
C VAL A 8 24.67 -29.73 -39.36
N ARG A 9 25.28 -30.92 -39.31
CA ARG A 9 25.62 -31.72 -38.12
C ARG A 9 26.67 -31.08 -37.22
N GLY A 10 26.47 -31.19 -35.94
CA GLY A 10 27.28 -31.87 -34.95
C GLY A 10 28.73 -31.42 -34.74
N TRP A 11 29.01 -30.99 -33.52
CA TRP A 11 30.31 -31.26 -32.93
C TRP A 11 30.14 -31.52 -31.41
N LYS A 12 30.47 -32.75 -31.05
CA LYS A 12 30.76 -33.18 -29.71
C LYS A 12 32.17 -32.77 -29.35
N GLY A 13 32.38 -32.10 -28.24
CA GLY A 13 33.68 -31.83 -27.66
C GLY A 13 33.57 -31.73 -26.17
N ALA A 14 33.83 -32.85 -25.50
CA ALA A 14 34.07 -32.92 -24.09
C ALA A 14 35.57 -32.67 -23.81
N VAL A 15 35.85 -32.17 -22.62
CA VAL A 15 37.09 -32.13 -21.80
C VAL A 15 37.13 -30.78 -21.16
N GLY A 16 37.09 -30.46 -19.87
CA GLY A 16 37.67 -31.16 -18.76
C GLY A 16 38.23 -30.11 -17.83
N ALA A 17 38.02 -30.28 -16.56
CA ALA A 17 38.86 -29.87 -15.44
C ALA A 17 38.80 -28.44 -14.90
N ALA A 18 38.29 -28.42 -13.70
CA ALA A 18 38.96 -27.94 -12.46
C ALA A 18 39.22 -26.45 -12.27
N GLY A 19 38.62 -25.94 -11.23
CA GLY A 19 39.39 -25.11 -10.34
C GLY A 19 38.98 -23.66 -10.19
N MET A 20 38.45 -23.40 -9.14
CA MET A 20 38.57 -22.28 -8.20
C MET A 20 37.22 -21.66 -7.85
N ALA A 21 36.66 -22.20 -6.78
CA ALA A 21 35.65 -21.51 -5.98
C ALA A 21 36.32 -20.31 -5.32
N LEU A 22 36.16 -19.15 -5.93
CA LEU A 22 36.38 -17.87 -5.25
C LEU A 22 35.13 -17.55 -4.45
N LEU A 23 35.20 -17.85 -3.15
CA LEU A 23 34.26 -17.36 -2.16
C LEU A 23 34.41 -15.83 -2.06
N LEU A 24 33.71 -15.11 -2.90
CA LEU A 24 33.40 -13.72 -2.66
C LEU A 24 32.27 -13.67 -1.63
N ALA A 25 32.65 -13.59 -0.37
CA ALA A 25 31.75 -13.15 0.70
C ALA A 25 31.38 -11.70 0.44
N GLY A 26 30.42 -11.48 -0.45
CA GLY A 26 29.71 -10.21 -0.61
C GLY A 26 28.78 -10.06 0.58
N CYS A 27 29.11 -9.20 1.53
CA CYS A 27 28.16 -8.61 2.47
C CYS A 27 27.23 -7.69 1.67
N GLY A 28 26.33 -8.25 0.87
CA GLY A 28 25.12 -7.62 0.42
C GLY A 28 24.09 -7.92 1.49
N GLY A 29 23.74 -6.94 2.31
CA GLY A 29 22.57 -7.04 3.15
C GLY A 29 21.36 -7.09 2.23
N ASP A 30 20.89 -8.29 1.90
CA ASP A 30 19.57 -8.51 1.36
C ASP A 30 18.61 -8.00 2.44
N ALA A 31 17.97 -6.87 2.18
CA ALA A 31 16.78 -6.49 2.89
C ALA A 31 15.74 -7.57 2.56
N SER A 32 15.71 -8.61 3.38
CA SER A 32 14.72 -9.68 3.28
C SER A 32 13.36 -9.02 3.24
N ALA A 33 12.57 -9.33 2.21
CA ALA A 33 11.18 -8.94 2.18
C ALA A 33 10.55 -9.33 3.52
N PRO A 34 9.73 -8.47 4.14
CA PRO A 34 9.14 -8.77 5.43
C PRO A 34 8.37 -10.09 5.32
N GLU A 35 8.74 -11.06 6.16
CA GLU A 35 8.10 -12.36 6.20
C GLU A 35 6.60 -12.15 6.46
N ALA A 36 5.76 -12.64 5.55
CA ALA A 36 4.31 -12.50 5.68
C ALA A 36 3.85 -13.33 6.88
N GLU A 37 3.33 -12.65 7.89
CA GLU A 37 2.71 -13.32 9.04
C GLU A 37 1.30 -13.79 8.66
N LEU A 38 0.84 -14.88 9.24
CA LEU A 38 -0.55 -15.28 9.08
C LEU A 38 -1.46 -14.27 9.81
N LEU A 39 -2.45 -13.78 9.08
CA LEU A 39 -3.48 -12.92 9.67
C LEU A 39 -4.15 -13.64 10.85
N GLY A 40 -4.21 -12.98 11.99
CA GLY A 40 -4.83 -13.51 13.20
C GLY A 40 -6.34 -13.68 13.04
N LYS A 41 -6.92 -14.50 13.91
CA LYS A 41 -8.37 -14.61 14.01
C LYS A 41 -8.95 -13.30 14.55
N ASP A 42 -10.21 -13.04 14.22
CA ASP A 42 -10.96 -11.95 14.81
C ASP A 42 -11.01 -12.11 16.35
N THR A 43 -10.43 -11.15 17.05
CA THR A 43 -10.39 -11.11 18.51
C THR A 43 -11.58 -10.33 19.10
N GLY A 44 -12.51 -9.84 18.25
CA GLY A 44 -13.62 -9.00 18.66
C GLY A 44 -13.25 -7.53 18.88
N ILE A 45 -12.00 -7.13 18.63
CA ILE A 45 -11.62 -5.72 18.71
C ILE A 45 -12.38 -4.93 17.65
N ARG A 46 -13.02 -3.84 18.08
CA ARG A 46 -13.73 -2.89 17.22
C ARG A 46 -13.25 -1.48 17.57
N TYR A 47 -13.43 -0.58 16.64
CA TYR A 47 -12.98 0.80 16.81
C TYR A 47 -14.18 1.71 17.02
N THR A 48 -14.05 2.68 17.92
CA THR A 48 -15.09 3.68 18.18
C THR A 48 -14.97 4.90 17.28
N LYS A 49 -13.75 5.21 16.89
CA LYS A 49 -13.42 6.33 15.98
C LYS A 49 -12.01 6.16 15.44
N SER A 50 -11.73 6.87 14.36
CA SER A 50 -10.35 7.19 13.96
C SER A 50 -9.88 8.47 14.66
N GLN A 51 -8.57 8.65 14.75
CA GLN A 51 -7.93 9.83 15.31
C GLN A 51 -6.74 10.25 14.46
N VAL A 52 -6.27 11.49 14.65
CA VAL A 52 -5.06 11.98 13.98
C VAL A 52 -3.91 11.01 14.27
N PRO A 53 -3.35 10.34 13.25
CA PRO A 53 -2.30 9.36 13.46
C PRO A 53 -0.99 10.03 13.87
N THR A 54 -0.13 9.26 14.54
CA THR A 54 1.25 9.66 14.82
C THR A 54 2.17 8.95 13.86
N VAL A 55 2.89 9.70 13.05
CA VAL A 55 3.90 9.19 12.10
C VAL A 55 5.24 9.83 12.42
N ARG A 56 6.30 9.02 12.49
CA ARG A 56 7.64 9.49 12.85
C ARG A 56 8.13 10.60 11.89
N ASN A 57 8.59 11.71 12.46
CA ASN A 57 9.10 12.89 11.75
C ASN A 57 8.07 13.59 10.84
N MET A 58 6.79 13.45 11.13
CA MET A 58 5.73 14.12 10.39
C MET A 58 4.75 14.82 11.34
N THR A 59 4.10 15.84 10.83
CA THR A 59 2.97 16.49 11.49
C THR A 59 1.70 16.09 10.76
N CYS A 60 0.79 15.41 11.45
CA CYS A 60 -0.47 14.98 10.89
C CYS A 60 -1.64 15.84 11.39
N ASP A 61 -2.65 16.01 10.55
CA ASP A 61 -3.90 16.70 10.88
C ASP A 61 -5.07 16.04 10.12
N ARG A 62 -6.30 16.32 10.55
CA ARG A 62 -7.47 16.01 9.75
C ARG A 62 -7.43 16.80 8.45
N LYS A 63 -7.77 16.14 7.38
CA LYS A 63 -7.88 16.81 6.08
C LYS A 63 -8.97 17.87 6.15
N ARG A 64 -8.64 19.08 5.72
CA ARG A 64 -9.55 20.23 5.65
C ARG A 64 -9.60 20.76 4.23
N GLY A 65 -10.79 21.16 3.79
CA GLY A 65 -10.99 21.79 2.48
C GLY A 65 -11.35 20.81 1.37
N SER A 66 -11.52 21.34 0.17
CA SER A 66 -12.05 20.62 -1.00
C SER A 66 -10.99 19.95 -1.87
N VAL A 67 -9.71 20.13 -1.56
CA VAL A 67 -8.65 19.48 -2.34
C VAL A 67 -8.64 18.01 -1.97
N ARG A 68 -8.98 17.15 -2.91
CA ARG A 68 -8.86 15.70 -2.74
C ARG A 68 -7.39 15.34 -2.91
N TYR A 69 -6.81 14.81 -1.85
CA TYR A 69 -5.58 14.06 -1.90
C TYR A 69 -5.96 12.61 -1.66
N GLY A 70 -5.37 11.72 -2.41
CA GLY A 70 -5.54 10.33 -2.15
C GLY A 70 -6.59 9.62 -3.00
N LEU A 71 -6.47 8.30 -3.00
CA LEU A 71 -7.46 7.40 -3.55
C LEU A 71 -8.71 7.46 -2.66
N ASN A 72 -9.88 7.66 -3.26
CA ASN A 72 -11.13 7.33 -2.60
C ASN A 72 -11.20 5.81 -2.52
N ALA A 73 -11.06 5.25 -1.32
CA ALA A 73 -11.33 3.84 -1.15
C ALA A 73 -12.81 3.58 -1.41
N HIS A 74 -13.09 2.59 -2.25
CA HIS A 74 -14.47 2.16 -2.45
C HIS A 74 -15.04 1.60 -1.14
N LYS A 75 -16.14 2.17 -0.67
CA LYS A 75 -16.77 1.71 0.56
C LYS A 75 -17.49 0.38 0.30
N ASP A 76 -17.08 -0.68 0.98
CA ASP A 76 -17.71 -1.99 0.84
C ASP A 76 -19.05 -2.01 1.59
N GLU A 77 -20.14 -1.74 0.85
CA GLU A 77 -21.51 -1.71 1.38
C GLU A 77 -22.01 -3.08 1.85
N SER A 78 -21.30 -4.16 1.53
CA SER A 78 -21.63 -5.51 1.99
C SER A 78 -21.22 -5.78 3.44
N LEU A 79 -20.34 -4.93 4.00
CA LEU A 79 -19.88 -5.06 5.37
C LEU A 79 -20.86 -4.43 6.36
N PRO A 80 -20.97 -4.97 7.58
CA PRO A 80 -21.80 -4.40 8.63
C PRO A 80 -21.40 -2.96 8.97
N GLU A 81 -22.38 -2.07 8.97
CA GLU A 81 -22.17 -0.66 9.29
C GLU A 81 -21.57 -0.45 10.69
N HIS A 82 -20.72 0.56 10.78
CA HIS A 82 -20.25 1.07 12.08
C HIS A 82 -21.38 1.82 12.79
N LYS A 83 -21.54 1.59 14.11
CA LYS A 83 -22.57 2.24 14.93
C LYS A 83 -22.11 3.54 15.59
N GLY A 84 -21.02 4.15 15.13
CA GLY A 84 -20.48 5.40 15.67
C GLY A 84 -21.01 6.66 14.99
N GLU A 85 -20.66 7.83 15.53
CA GLU A 85 -21.07 9.12 14.95
C GLU A 85 -20.42 9.41 13.59
N LYS A 86 -19.19 8.87 13.38
CA LYS A 86 -18.43 9.00 12.14
C LYS A 86 -17.81 7.68 11.79
N ASP A 87 -18.14 7.20 10.62
CA ASP A 87 -17.64 5.97 10.05
C ASP A 87 -16.44 6.18 9.11
N SER A 88 -16.21 7.40 8.62
CA SER A 88 -15.11 7.73 7.70
C SER A 88 -14.41 9.04 8.07
N GLU A 89 -13.10 9.08 8.00
CA GLU A 89 -12.27 10.27 8.25
C GLU A 89 -10.98 10.25 7.41
N ASP A 90 -10.62 11.43 6.93
CA ASP A 90 -9.40 11.66 6.17
C ASP A 90 -8.34 12.39 7.00
N TYR A 91 -7.09 11.98 6.83
CA TYR A 91 -5.93 12.61 7.46
C TYR A 91 -4.83 12.89 6.44
N VAL A 92 -4.05 13.93 6.72
CA VAL A 92 -2.86 14.28 5.94
C VAL A 92 -1.67 14.46 6.85
N CYS A 93 -0.50 13.99 6.43
CA CYS A 93 0.74 14.15 7.18
C CYS A 93 1.78 14.86 6.32
N TYR A 94 2.43 15.86 6.90
CA TYR A 94 3.48 16.67 6.27
C TYR A 94 4.82 16.37 6.93
N GLY A 95 5.79 16.00 6.11
CA GLY A 95 7.19 15.83 6.54
C GLY A 95 7.99 17.14 6.47
N PRO A 96 9.30 17.07 6.73
CA PRO A 96 10.16 18.26 6.74
C PRO A 96 10.34 18.89 5.34
N ASP A 97 10.31 18.06 4.29
CA ASP A 97 10.49 18.52 2.92
C ASP A 97 9.15 18.97 2.32
N ARG A 98 9.20 20.02 1.52
CA ARG A 98 8.00 20.52 0.85
C ARG A 98 7.78 19.79 -0.46
N ILE A 99 6.63 19.16 -0.62
CA ILE A 99 6.19 18.58 -1.87
C ILE A 99 5.29 19.57 -2.60
N THR A 100 5.57 19.79 -3.87
CA THR A 100 4.79 20.68 -4.71
C THR A 100 4.22 19.89 -5.89
N LEU A 101 2.90 19.89 -6.02
CA LEU A 101 2.19 19.29 -7.15
C LEU A 101 1.65 20.36 -8.07
N ALA A 102 1.71 20.09 -9.38
CA ALA A 102 0.97 20.84 -10.38
C ALA A 102 -0.31 20.06 -10.69
N ALA A 103 -1.45 20.56 -10.26
CA ALA A 103 -2.75 19.95 -10.52
C ALA A 103 -3.73 20.99 -11.05
N GLY A 104 -4.41 20.69 -12.15
CA GLY A 104 -5.41 21.58 -12.74
C GLY A 104 -4.86 22.99 -13.08
N GLY A 105 -3.61 23.08 -13.54
CA GLY A 105 -2.94 24.35 -13.87
C GLY A 105 -2.54 25.22 -12.66
N ARG A 106 -2.62 24.67 -11.44
CA ARG A 106 -2.23 25.35 -10.20
C ARG A 106 -1.13 24.54 -9.49
N THR A 107 -0.29 25.26 -8.75
CA THR A 107 0.72 24.65 -7.89
C THR A 107 0.19 24.59 -6.47
N VAL A 108 0.12 23.39 -5.90
CA VAL A 108 -0.33 23.16 -4.52
C VAL A 108 0.75 22.45 -3.71
N THR A 109 0.77 22.68 -2.40
CA THR A 109 1.61 21.90 -1.50
C THR A 109 0.87 20.61 -1.20
N ALA A 110 1.49 19.47 -1.54
CA ALA A 110 0.94 18.16 -1.23
C ALA A 110 1.41 17.67 0.15
N PRO A 111 0.61 16.82 0.82
CA PRO A 111 1.09 16.08 1.97
C PRO A 111 2.13 15.03 1.53
N HIS A 112 2.88 14.47 2.49
CA HIS A 112 3.70 13.27 2.26
C HIS A 112 2.84 12.01 2.31
N ILE A 113 1.78 12.06 3.10
CA ILE A 113 0.82 10.97 3.27
C ILE A 113 -0.59 11.56 3.27
N ALA A 114 -1.48 10.95 2.49
CA ALA A 114 -2.91 11.11 2.65
C ALA A 114 -3.51 9.76 3.04
N ALA A 115 -4.29 9.70 4.09
CA ALA A 115 -4.87 8.48 4.63
C ALA A 115 -6.37 8.64 4.84
N GLU A 116 -7.10 7.61 4.46
CA GLU A 116 -8.53 7.46 4.70
C GLU A 116 -8.77 6.25 5.60
N TYR A 117 -9.72 6.38 6.53
CA TYR A 117 -10.12 5.33 7.46
C TYR A 117 -11.63 5.19 7.44
N ASP A 118 -12.11 4.01 7.08
CA ASP A 118 -13.51 3.61 7.15
C ASP A 118 -13.70 2.58 8.25
N LEU A 119 -14.62 2.86 9.17
CA LEU A 119 -14.93 1.97 10.27
C LEU A 119 -16.14 1.10 9.94
N TYR A 120 -16.05 -0.16 10.34
CA TYR A 120 -17.10 -1.16 10.14
C TYR A 120 -17.44 -1.87 11.43
N GLY A 121 -18.68 -2.34 11.52
CA GLY A 121 -19.12 -3.18 12.66
C GLY A 121 -18.38 -4.52 12.69
N ALA A 122 -18.00 -5.05 11.53
CA ALA A 122 -17.13 -6.21 11.37
C ALA A 122 -16.55 -6.28 9.96
N VAL A 123 -15.34 -6.79 9.84
CA VAL A 123 -14.71 -7.18 8.57
C VAL A 123 -14.32 -8.66 8.71
N PRO A 124 -15.19 -9.59 8.26
CA PRO A 124 -15.00 -11.02 8.51
C PRO A 124 -13.73 -11.59 7.87
N ASP A 125 -13.38 -11.13 6.69
CA ASP A 125 -12.19 -11.54 5.94
C ASP A 125 -11.40 -10.33 5.42
N PRO A 126 -10.49 -9.77 6.23
CA PRO A 126 -9.72 -8.60 5.83
C PRO A 126 -8.90 -8.78 4.55
N LEU A 127 -8.37 -9.99 4.30
CA LEU A 127 -7.59 -10.26 3.09
C LEU A 127 -8.46 -10.24 1.83
N LYS A 128 -9.66 -10.80 1.89
CA LYS A 128 -10.63 -10.72 0.80
C LYS A 128 -11.10 -9.28 0.60
N THR A 129 -11.47 -8.61 1.69
CA THR A 129 -11.95 -7.22 1.67
C THR A 129 -10.91 -6.29 1.03
N VAL A 130 -9.64 -6.33 1.45
CA VAL A 130 -8.62 -5.45 0.86
C VAL A 130 -8.45 -5.69 -0.64
N ARG A 131 -8.57 -6.94 -1.11
CA ARG A 131 -8.49 -7.27 -2.54
C ARG A 131 -9.70 -6.74 -3.32
N THR A 132 -10.89 -6.88 -2.77
CA THR A 132 -12.13 -6.36 -3.38
C THR A 132 -12.08 -4.84 -3.49
N VAL A 133 -11.87 -4.14 -2.36
CA VAL A 133 -11.76 -2.68 -2.32
C VAL A 133 -10.64 -2.17 -3.22
N TYR A 134 -9.48 -2.85 -3.25
CA TYR A 134 -8.38 -2.52 -4.15
C TYR A 134 -8.82 -2.55 -5.62
N THR A 135 -9.46 -3.65 -6.04
CA THR A 135 -9.88 -3.82 -7.43
C THR A 135 -10.94 -2.79 -7.83
N GLU A 136 -11.93 -2.55 -6.97
CA GLU A 136 -13.04 -1.63 -7.22
C GLU A 136 -12.57 -0.17 -7.22
N SER A 137 -11.77 0.24 -6.24
CA SER A 137 -11.24 1.61 -6.16
C SER A 137 -10.36 1.97 -7.36
N LEU A 138 -9.57 1.03 -7.87
CA LEU A 138 -8.73 1.28 -9.04
C LEU A 138 -9.52 1.24 -10.36
N ALA A 139 -10.60 0.46 -10.44
CA ALA A 139 -11.47 0.43 -11.62
C ALA A 139 -12.20 1.77 -11.83
N GLU A 140 -12.41 2.54 -10.77
CA GLU A 140 -13.08 3.84 -10.77
C GLU A 140 -12.10 5.03 -10.91
N ASP A 141 -10.80 4.81 -10.74
CA ASP A 141 -9.77 5.86 -10.80
C ASP A 141 -9.04 5.84 -12.15
N ASP A 142 -9.60 6.56 -13.11
CA ASP A 142 -9.05 6.71 -14.46
C ASP A 142 -7.85 7.68 -14.56
N GLU A 143 -7.57 8.43 -13.49
CA GLU A 143 -6.44 9.36 -13.40
C GLU A 143 -5.13 8.66 -12.99
N ARG A 144 -5.21 7.37 -12.55
CA ARG A 144 -4.05 6.60 -12.09
C ARG A 144 -3.57 5.58 -13.12
N THR A 145 -2.27 5.57 -13.31
CA THR A 145 -1.60 4.50 -14.07
C THR A 145 -0.78 3.62 -13.13
N MET A 146 -1.14 2.34 -13.02
CA MET A 146 -0.43 1.38 -12.18
C MET A 146 0.94 1.03 -12.73
N VAL A 147 1.94 0.87 -11.85
CA VAL A 147 3.34 0.53 -12.18
C VAL A 147 3.75 -0.74 -11.43
N GLY A 148 4.11 -1.76 -12.19
CA GLY A 148 4.48 -3.07 -11.62
C GLY A 148 3.27 -3.84 -11.07
N GLU A 149 3.55 -4.86 -10.29
CA GLU A 149 2.53 -5.70 -9.64
C GLU A 149 2.21 -5.19 -8.25
N ALA A 150 0.98 -5.45 -7.79
CA ALA A 150 0.59 -5.19 -6.42
C ALA A 150 1.21 -6.23 -5.47
N GLU A 151 1.74 -5.76 -4.36
CA GLU A 151 2.28 -6.62 -3.31
C GLU A 151 1.35 -6.66 -2.10
N THR A 152 0.98 -7.86 -1.67
CA THR A 152 0.14 -8.05 -0.48
C THR A 152 0.97 -8.61 0.66
N VAL A 153 0.93 -7.92 1.79
CA VAL A 153 1.56 -8.35 3.05
C VAL A 153 0.49 -8.53 4.10
N THR A 154 0.52 -9.65 4.80
CA THR A 154 -0.32 -9.89 5.98
C THR A 154 0.50 -9.73 7.25
N THR A 155 -0.14 -9.20 8.27
CA THR A 155 0.35 -9.13 9.65
C THR A 155 -0.62 -9.87 10.56
N LYS A 156 -0.31 -10.00 11.82
CA LYS A 156 -1.27 -10.58 12.79
C LYS A 156 -2.58 -9.81 12.88
N THR A 157 -2.58 -8.52 12.55
CA THR A 157 -3.73 -7.63 12.79
C THR A 157 -4.35 -7.06 11.52
N ALA A 158 -3.66 -7.07 10.37
CA ALA A 158 -4.17 -6.47 9.15
C ALA A 158 -3.60 -7.14 7.88
N ALA A 159 -4.36 -7.07 6.79
CA ALA A 159 -3.90 -7.29 5.44
C ALA A 159 -3.64 -5.92 4.78
N ILE A 160 -2.53 -5.80 4.04
CA ILE A 160 -2.10 -4.57 3.38
C ILE A 160 -1.71 -4.92 1.95
N THR A 161 -2.28 -4.25 0.96
CA THR A 161 -1.90 -4.38 -0.46
C THR A 161 -1.38 -3.04 -0.95
N CYS A 162 -0.15 -3.02 -1.43
CA CYS A 162 0.49 -1.80 -1.95
C CYS A 162 0.88 -1.96 -3.41
N GLN A 163 0.78 -0.86 -4.18
CA GLN A 163 1.28 -0.79 -5.55
C GLN A 163 1.82 0.60 -5.86
N LYS A 164 2.89 0.65 -6.67
CA LYS A 164 3.38 1.89 -7.27
C LYS A 164 2.41 2.34 -8.35
N ASN A 165 2.20 3.65 -8.47
CA ASN A 165 1.35 4.23 -9.50
C ASN A 165 1.82 5.63 -9.87
N VAL A 166 1.27 6.17 -10.94
CA VAL A 166 1.46 7.56 -11.36
C VAL A 166 0.07 8.20 -11.40
N PHE A 167 -0.15 9.21 -10.59
CA PHE A 167 -1.33 10.05 -10.61
C PHE A 167 -1.04 11.30 -11.43
N GLU A 168 -1.74 11.50 -12.55
CA GLU A 168 -1.37 12.48 -13.58
C GLU A 168 0.09 12.30 -14.06
N THR A 169 1.03 13.02 -13.49
CA THR A 169 2.48 12.92 -13.78
C THR A 169 3.32 12.64 -12.53
N PHE A 170 2.67 12.38 -11.39
CA PHE A 170 3.32 12.30 -10.10
C PHE A 170 3.47 10.84 -9.64
N PRO A 171 4.71 10.34 -9.44
CA PRO A 171 4.93 8.97 -8.99
C PRO A 171 4.55 8.83 -7.51
N MET A 172 3.72 7.84 -7.22
CA MET A 172 3.19 7.57 -5.89
C MET A 172 3.28 6.08 -5.56
N THR A 173 3.06 5.76 -4.30
CA THR A 173 2.74 4.40 -3.86
C THR A 173 1.46 4.47 -3.06
N THR A 174 0.49 3.64 -3.42
CA THR A 174 -0.80 3.54 -2.74
C THR A 174 -0.87 2.20 -2.03
N CYS A 175 -1.32 2.22 -0.77
CA CYS A 175 -1.60 1.04 0.01
C CYS A 175 -3.08 1.06 0.44
N LEU A 176 -3.76 -0.05 0.21
CA LEU A 176 -5.04 -0.34 0.86
C LEU A 176 -4.82 -1.36 1.95
N TRP A 177 -5.57 -1.24 3.02
CA TRP A 177 -5.46 -2.13 4.17
C TRP A 177 -6.83 -2.44 4.76
N ALA A 178 -6.93 -3.60 5.38
CA ALA A 178 -8.10 -3.98 6.17
C ALA A 178 -7.68 -4.75 7.41
N ASN A 179 -8.41 -4.54 8.51
CA ASN A 179 -8.40 -5.37 9.70
C ASN A 179 -9.84 -5.78 10.06
N HIS A 180 -10.07 -6.44 11.18
CA HIS A 180 -11.40 -6.95 11.53
C HIS A 180 -12.44 -5.89 11.91
N GLY A 181 -12.10 -4.60 11.94
CA GLY A 181 -13.03 -3.52 12.29
C GLY A 181 -12.88 -2.25 11.46
N ALA A 182 -11.92 -2.21 10.51
CA ALA A 182 -11.70 -1.04 9.68
C ALA A 182 -11.05 -1.41 8.35
N VAL A 183 -11.25 -0.54 7.36
CA VAL A 183 -10.61 -0.55 6.04
C VAL A 183 -10.04 0.83 5.80
N GLY A 184 -9.03 0.97 4.97
CA GLY A 184 -8.53 2.29 4.60
C GLY A 184 -7.57 2.29 3.44
N ALA A 185 -7.32 3.48 2.94
CA ALA A 185 -6.37 3.77 1.88
C ALA A 185 -5.29 4.72 2.36
N VAL A 186 -4.09 4.58 1.84
CA VAL A 186 -2.96 5.46 2.14
C VAL A 186 -2.20 5.74 0.86
N ASP A 187 -2.11 7.01 0.50
CA ASP A 187 -1.28 7.48 -0.59
C ASP A 187 0.00 8.12 -0.06
N PHE A 188 1.11 7.69 -0.60
CA PHE A 188 2.45 8.18 -0.28
C PHE A 188 2.98 9.04 -1.41
N TYR A 189 3.24 10.32 -1.13
CA TYR A 189 3.79 11.31 -2.05
C TYR A 189 5.28 11.47 -1.79
N PRO A 190 6.16 11.15 -2.76
CA PRO A 190 7.59 11.27 -2.52
C PRO A 190 8.09 12.70 -2.71
N PRO A 191 8.93 13.21 -1.81
CA PRO A 191 9.50 14.54 -1.97
C PRO A 191 10.46 14.66 -3.15
N ALA A 192 11.03 13.55 -3.61
CA ALA A 192 12.07 13.51 -4.63
C ALA A 192 11.59 13.06 -6.03
N GLY A 193 10.27 13.00 -6.28
CA GLY A 193 9.73 12.60 -7.59
C GLY A 193 10.04 11.14 -7.97
N ARG A 194 10.24 10.26 -7.00
CA ARG A 194 10.43 8.82 -7.17
C ARG A 194 9.39 8.08 -6.36
N HIS A 195 8.94 6.92 -6.86
CA HIS A 195 8.04 6.08 -6.07
C HIS A 195 8.64 5.76 -4.70
N PRO A 196 7.90 5.95 -3.60
CA PRO A 196 8.24 5.34 -2.32
C PRO A 196 8.36 3.82 -2.47
N GLU A 197 9.34 3.23 -1.81
CA GLU A 197 9.49 1.77 -1.85
C GLU A 197 8.34 1.10 -1.11
N ILE A 198 7.84 -0.02 -1.65
CA ILE A 198 6.68 -0.73 -1.11
C ILE A 198 6.93 -1.15 0.36
N ALA A 199 8.13 -1.62 0.68
CA ALA A 199 8.47 -1.99 2.05
C ALA A 199 8.37 -0.81 3.04
N GLU A 200 8.75 0.41 2.62
CA GLU A 200 8.59 1.62 3.43
C GLU A 200 7.11 1.99 3.54
N ALA A 201 6.36 1.97 2.45
CA ALA A 201 4.93 2.25 2.44
C ALA A 201 4.16 1.28 3.38
N VAL A 202 4.46 -0.02 3.34
CA VAL A 202 3.91 -1.02 4.26
C VAL A 202 4.25 -0.69 5.72
N ALA A 203 5.51 -0.34 6.02
CA ALA A 203 5.92 0.00 7.38
C ALA A 203 5.17 1.24 7.91
N ARG A 204 5.02 2.28 7.09
CA ARG A 204 4.25 3.48 7.42
C ARG A 204 2.76 3.21 7.56
N THR A 205 2.18 2.37 6.71
CA THR A 205 0.78 1.94 6.83
C THR A 205 0.53 1.24 8.16
N LYS A 206 1.46 0.38 8.62
CA LYS A 206 1.38 -0.24 9.96
C LYS A 206 1.40 0.81 11.08
N GLU A 207 2.26 1.83 11.00
CA GLU A 207 2.30 2.94 11.97
C GLU A 207 0.96 3.69 11.99
N LEU A 208 0.39 3.97 10.81
CA LEU A 208 -0.90 4.65 10.67
C LEU A 208 -2.04 3.84 11.30
N ILE A 209 -2.14 2.55 11.00
CA ILE A 209 -3.16 1.66 11.59
C ILE A 209 -3.03 1.63 13.11
N ALA A 210 -1.81 1.44 13.62
CA ALA A 210 -1.57 1.32 15.07
C ALA A 210 -1.86 2.59 15.86
N THR A 211 -1.76 3.77 15.25
CA THR A 211 -1.90 5.05 15.94
C THR A 211 -3.16 5.82 15.55
N GLY A 212 -3.77 5.48 14.41
CA GLY A 212 -4.93 6.17 13.85
C GLY A 212 -6.29 5.61 14.28
N LEU A 213 -6.31 4.46 14.95
CA LEU A 213 -7.54 3.80 15.37
C LEU A 213 -7.66 3.78 16.91
N VAL A 214 -8.85 4.09 17.41
CA VAL A 214 -9.17 4.05 18.86
C VAL A 214 -10.04 2.83 19.11
N GLU A 215 -9.48 1.87 19.83
CA GLU A 215 -10.23 0.67 20.24
C GLU A 215 -11.41 1.04 21.13
N GLY A 216 -12.56 0.47 20.84
CA GLY A 216 -13.71 0.50 21.70
C GLY A 216 -13.61 -0.60 22.75
N SER A 217 -14.14 -0.34 23.93
CA SER A 217 -14.44 -1.42 24.87
C SER A 217 -15.54 -2.28 24.22
N GLY A 218 -15.13 -3.34 23.49
CA GLY A 218 -16.06 -4.23 22.82
C GLY A 218 -17.01 -4.86 23.85
N ASN A 219 -18.23 -4.39 23.81
CA ASN A 219 -19.33 -5.20 24.28
C ASN A 219 -20.01 -5.72 23.00
N PRO A 220 -20.03 -7.05 22.78
CA PRO A 220 -20.65 -7.66 21.59
C PRO A 220 -22.13 -7.36 21.49
#